data_f208e24baae7d4e4ec925517fd2cfee3
#
_entry.id   f208e24baae7d4e4ec925517fd2cfee3
#
_cell.length_a   1.000
_cell.length_b   1.000
_cell.length_c   1.000
_cell.angle_alpha   90.00
_cell.angle_beta   90.00
_cell.angle_gamma   90.00
#
_symmetry.space_group_name_H-M   'P 1'
#
loop_
_entity.id
_entity.type
_entity.pdbx_description
1 polymer ?
#
loop_
_entity_poly.entity_id
_entity_poly.type
_entity_poly.pdbx_seq_one_letter_code
_entity_poly.pdbx_strand_id
1 'polypeptide(L)'
;MFFKQFYDNHLSQASYLVGCQRTGEAIIIDPVRDLSKYIEVADSEGLTITQATETHIHADFASGIRDVAKRLNANIYVSGEGEDALGYKNMPSKTQFVKHGDIIQVGNVKLEVLHTPGHTPESISFLLTDLGGGSSVPMGLFSGDFIFVGDIGRPDLLEKSVQIKGSTEISAKQMYESVQNIKNLPDYVQIWPGHGAGSPCGKALGAIPISTIGYEKINNWAFNEID
;
A
#
# COMPACT_ATOMS: atom_id res chain seq x y z
N MET A 1 -14.52 -6.17 11.36
CA MET A 1 -13.81 -5.19 10.52
C MET A 1 -14.61 -4.90 9.26
N PHE A 2 -14.63 -3.66 8.78
CA PHE A 2 -15.11 -3.26 7.45
C PHE A 2 -13.92 -3.21 6.47
N PHE A 3 -14.13 -3.63 5.22
CA PHE A 3 -13.13 -3.57 4.16
C PHE A 3 -13.79 -3.24 2.84
N LYS A 4 -13.29 -2.24 2.14
CA LYS A 4 -13.77 -1.86 0.80
C LYS A 4 -12.59 -1.47 -0.08
N GLN A 5 -12.48 -2.13 -1.24
CA GLN A 5 -11.61 -1.71 -2.32
C GLN A 5 -12.38 -0.73 -3.23
N PHE A 6 -11.72 0.34 -3.61
CA PHE A 6 -12.12 1.25 -4.68
C PHE A 6 -11.16 1.10 -5.84
N TYR A 7 -11.68 1.05 -7.04
CA TYR A 7 -10.87 0.87 -8.23
C TYR A 7 -11.18 1.96 -9.25
N ASP A 8 -10.13 2.63 -9.74
CA ASP A 8 -10.20 3.58 -10.85
C ASP A 8 -9.77 2.87 -12.14
N ASN A 9 -10.74 2.64 -13.04
CA ASN A 9 -10.50 1.92 -14.30
C ASN A 9 -9.61 2.70 -15.28
N HIS A 10 -9.52 4.04 -15.17
CA HIS A 10 -8.69 4.86 -16.06
C HIS A 10 -7.21 4.81 -15.68
N LEU A 11 -6.95 4.69 -14.38
CA LEU A 11 -5.61 4.62 -13.82
C LEU A 11 -5.19 3.17 -13.50
N SER A 12 -6.13 2.21 -13.60
CA SER A 12 -5.96 0.84 -13.09
C SER A 12 -5.48 0.82 -11.63
N GLN A 13 -5.89 1.83 -10.83
CA GLN A 13 -5.42 2.08 -9.47
C GLN A 13 -6.45 1.64 -8.44
N ALA A 14 -5.98 0.93 -7.42
CA ALA A 14 -6.76 0.55 -6.25
C ALA A 14 -6.43 1.43 -5.05
N SER A 15 -7.46 1.75 -4.27
CA SER A 15 -7.35 2.35 -2.95
C SER A 15 -8.30 1.64 -2.00
N TYR A 16 -8.10 1.77 -0.68
CA TYR A 16 -8.82 0.94 0.27
C TYR A 16 -9.35 1.77 1.43
N LEU A 17 -10.55 1.41 1.90
CA LEU A 17 -11.13 1.90 3.15
C LEU A 17 -11.24 0.71 4.11
N VAL A 18 -10.58 0.84 5.25
CA VAL A 18 -10.61 -0.17 6.32
C VAL A 18 -11.16 0.46 7.58
N GLY A 19 -12.14 -0.18 8.21
CA GLY A 19 -12.81 0.36 9.39
C GLY A 19 -13.00 -0.66 10.50
N CYS A 20 -12.93 -0.18 11.72
CA CYS A 20 -13.33 -0.91 12.90
C CYS A 20 -14.79 -0.59 13.24
N GLN A 21 -15.72 -1.46 12.88
CA GLN A 21 -17.16 -1.28 13.15
C GLN A 21 -17.49 -1.12 14.64
N ARG A 22 -16.62 -1.63 15.52
CA ARG A 22 -16.83 -1.52 16.98
C ARG A 22 -16.54 -0.12 17.52
N THR A 23 -15.51 0.57 16.98
CA THR A 23 -15.13 1.92 17.42
C THR A 23 -15.64 3.01 16.50
N GLY A 24 -16.10 2.66 15.30
CA GLY A 24 -16.53 3.61 14.27
C GLY A 24 -15.38 4.33 13.56
N GLU A 25 -14.13 3.93 13.79
CA GLU A 25 -12.94 4.55 13.17
C GLU A 25 -12.58 3.86 11.87
N ALA A 26 -12.10 4.64 10.90
CA ALA A 26 -11.61 4.13 9.62
C ALA A 26 -10.34 4.83 9.14
N ILE A 27 -9.57 4.11 8.32
CA ILE A 27 -8.39 4.58 7.59
C ILE A 27 -8.59 4.42 6.09
N ILE A 28 -8.10 5.39 5.31
CA ILE A 28 -7.96 5.26 3.86
C ILE A 28 -6.51 4.95 3.53
N ILE A 29 -6.29 4.01 2.62
CA ILE A 29 -4.97 3.65 2.09
C ILE A 29 -4.95 4.04 0.61
N ASP A 30 -3.92 4.79 0.19
CA ASP A 30 -3.69 5.31 -1.16
C ASP A 30 -4.89 6.11 -1.73
N PRO A 31 -5.37 7.16 -1.01
CA PRO A 31 -6.54 7.90 -1.42
C PRO A 31 -6.30 8.67 -2.73
N VAL A 32 -7.24 8.58 -3.68
CA VAL A 32 -7.30 9.54 -4.78
C VAL A 32 -7.83 10.89 -4.31
N ARG A 33 -7.63 11.94 -5.08
CA ARG A 33 -7.95 13.31 -4.70
C ARG A 33 -9.46 13.56 -4.48
N ASP A 34 -10.32 12.86 -5.23
CA ASP A 34 -11.75 12.90 -4.98
C ASP A 34 -12.13 11.99 -3.81
N LEU A 35 -12.41 12.60 -2.67
CA LEU A 35 -12.73 11.91 -1.43
C LEU A 35 -14.19 11.51 -1.30
N SER A 36 -15.08 11.95 -2.20
CA SER A 36 -16.54 11.78 -2.09
C SER A 36 -16.91 10.32 -1.90
N LYS A 37 -16.35 9.44 -2.74
CA LYS A 37 -16.63 8.00 -2.71
C LYS A 37 -16.26 7.32 -1.38
N TYR A 38 -15.19 7.78 -0.71
CA TYR A 38 -14.79 7.23 0.59
C TYR A 38 -15.71 7.71 1.71
N ILE A 39 -16.06 9.00 1.67
CA ILE A 39 -16.94 9.62 2.67
C ILE A 39 -18.34 8.98 2.60
N GLU A 40 -18.92 8.86 1.40
CA GLU A 40 -20.25 8.25 1.20
C GLU A 40 -20.30 6.81 1.75
N VAL A 41 -19.26 6.01 1.48
CA VAL A 41 -19.20 4.64 1.98
C VAL A 41 -18.99 4.62 3.50
N ALA A 42 -18.08 5.45 4.04
CA ALA A 42 -17.85 5.52 5.48
C ALA A 42 -19.14 5.92 6.22
N ASP A 43 -19.85 6.95 5.74
CA ASP A 43 -21.11 7.42 6.33
C ASP A 43 -22.18 6.33 6.29
N SER A 44 -22.34 5.62 5.17
CA SER A 44 -23.32 4.54 5.03
C SER A 44 -23.07 3.35 5.98
N GLU A 45 -21.83 3.16 6.39
CA GLU A 45 -21.39 2.08 7.31
C GLU A 45 -21.26 2.57 8.77
N GLY A 46 -21.61 3.85 9.04
CA GLY A 46 -21.48 4.44 10.38
C GLY A 46 -20.03 4.60 10.83
N LEU A 47 -19.12 4.79 9.88
CA LEU A 47 -17.69 4.96 10.13
C LEU A 47 -17.25 6.41 9.96
N THR A 48 -16.27 6.83 10.75
CA THR A 48 -15.60 8.13 10.62
C THR A 48 -14.17 7.91 10.14
N ILE A 49 -13.79 8.56 9.04
CA ILE A 49 -12.42 8.53 8.54
C ILE A 49 -11.55 9.39 9.44
N THR A 50 -10.80 8.76 10.33
CA THR A 50 -9.93 9.41 11.32
C THR A 50 -8.46 9.37 10.93
N GLN A 51 -8.11 8.56 9.91
CA GLN A 51 -6.74 8.29 9.52
C GLN A 51 -6.63 8.11 8.01
N ALA A 52 -5.45 8.40 7.46
CA ALA A 52 -5.08 8.01 6.09
C ALA A 52 -3.59 7.72 5.97
N THR A 53 -3.23 6.89 5.00
CA THR A 53 -1.84 6.53 4.70
C THR A 53 -1.63 6.34 3.21
N GLU A 54 -0.35 6.33 2.80
CA GLU A 54 0.09 5.96 1.45
C GLU A 54 1.15 4.88 1.54
N THR A 55 1.16 4.00 0.54
CA THR A 55 2.19 2.96 0.40
C THR A 55 3.51 3.54 -0.10
N HIS A 56 3.47 4.55 -0.94
CA HIS A 56 4.63 5.23 -1.52
C HIS A 56 4.24 6.60 -2.10
N ILE A 57 5.20 7.36 -2.60
CA ILE A 57 4.94 8.61 -3.32
C ILE A 57 4.48 8.26 -4.73
N HIS A 58 3.19 8.45 -4.99
CA HIS A 58 2.59 8.17 -6.29
C HIS A 58 3.04 9.18 -7.36
N ALA A 59 3.51 8.67 -8.50
CA ALA A 59 3.90 9.47 -9.65
C ALA A 59 2.85 9.50 -10.76
N ASP A 60 1.91 8.59 -10.73
CA ASP A 60 0.91 8.32 -11.76
C ASP A 60 -0.43 9.02 -11.50
N PHE A 61 -0.73 9.42 -10.27
CA PHE A 61 -1.92 10.20 -9.93
C PHE A 61 -1.68 11.22 -8.82
N ALA A 62 -2.59 12.19 -8.72
CA ALA A 62 -2.56 13.18 -7.65
C ALA A 62 -3.19 12.59 -6.38
N SER A 63 -2.36 12.27 -5.38
CA SER A 63 -2.82 11.73 -4.11
C SER A 63 -3.76 12.69 -3.36
N GLY A 64 -4.78 12.12 -2.72
CA GLY A 64 -5.71 12.79 -1.84
C GLY A 64 -5.23 12.93 -0.39
N ILE A 65 -4.06 12.44 -0.04
CA ILE A 65 -3.60 12.35 1.37
C ILE A 65 -3.65 13.69 2.10
N ARG A 66 -3.28 14.79 1.43
CA ARG A 66 -3.33 16.15 1.99
C ARG A 66 -4.75 16.68 2.13
N ASP A 67 -5.63 16.31 1.18
CA ASP A 67 -7.05 16.68 1.22
C ASP A 67 -7.77 15.94 2.35
N VAL A 68 -7.43 14.68 2.63
CA VAL A 68 -7.92 13.92 3.80
C VAL A 68 -7.56 14.66 5.10
N ALA A 69 -6.30 15.05 5.27
CA ALA A 69 -5.87 15.80 6.46
C ALA A 69 -6.65 17.11 6.62
N LYS A 70 -6.78 17.88 5.53
CA LYS A 70 -7.39 19.22 5.55
C LYS A 70 -8.91 19.19 5.73
N ARG A 71 -9.59 18.27 5.01
CA ARG A 71 -11.06 18.24 4.96
C ARG A 71 -11.68 17.42 6.09
N LEU A 72 -11.00 16.32 6.49
CA LEU A 72 -11.53 15.39 7.50
C LEU A 72 -10.81 15.51 8.84
N ASN A 73 -9.81 16.40 8.94
CA ASN A 73 -8.99 16.59 10.14
C ASN A 73 -8.32 15.28 10.64
N ALA A 74 -8.07 14.34 9.72
CA ALA A 74 -7.53 13.02 9.98
C ALA A 74 -6.02 13.05 10.26
N ASN A 75 -5.53 12.07 11.00
CA ASN A 75 -4.10 11.80 11.16
C ASN A 75 -3.56 11.17 9.88
N ILE A 76 -2.36 11.58 9.49
CA ILE A 76 -1.70 11.10 8.28
C ILE A 76 -0.48 10.28 8.67
N TYR A 77 -0.32 9.12 8.04
CA TYR A 77 0.86 8.28 8.17
C TYR A 77 1.52 8.16 6.79
N VAL A 78 2.81 8.44 6.73
CA VAL A 78 3.61 8.29 5.50
C VAL A 78 4.95 7.67 5.84
N SER A 79 5.60 7.09 4.86
CA SER A 79 6.91 6.47 5.05
C SER A 79 7.95 7.48 5.55
N GLY A 80 8.67 7.10 6.59
CA GLY A 80 9.90 7.75 7.06
C GLY A 80 11.16 7.02 6.59
N GLU A 81 11.04 6.10 5.63
CA GLU A 81 12.15 5.39 5.01
C GLU A 81 12.64 6.11 3.74
N GLY A 82 13.80 5.76 3.22
CA GLY A 82 14.32 6.30 1.96
C GLY A 82 14.79 7.77 2.04
N GLU A 83 15.43 8.16 3.11
CA GLU A 83 15.61 9.53 3.63
C GLU A 83 16.13 10.59 2.63
N ASP A 84 16.89 10.28 1.61
CA ASP A 84 17.67 11.31 0.90
C ASP A 84 17.20 11.72 -0.50
N ALA A 85 16.38 10.95 -1.17
CA ALA A 85 16.08 11.21 -2.59
C ALA A 85 14.66 11.71 -2.86
N LEU A 86 13.63 11.13 -2.23
CA LEU A 86 12.22 11.34 -2.55
C LEU A 86 11.32 11.42 -1.29
N GLY A 87 11.80 12.02 -0.20
CA GLY A 87 11.00 12.13 1.02
C GLY A 87 9.77 13.04 0.88
N TYR A 88 8.74 12.76 1.65
CA TYR A 88 7.55 13.59 1.77
C TYR A 88 7.91 14.99 2.30
N LYS A 89 7.57 16.04 1.54
CA LYS A 89 7.86 17.44 1.87
C LYS A 89 6.58 18.21 2.16
N ASN A 90 6.67 19.20 3.07
CA ASN A 90 5.56 20.11 3.38
C ASN A 90 4.26 19.38 3.73
N MET A 91 4.35 18.32 4.50
CA MET A 91 3.18 17.54 4.95
C MET A 91 2.36 18.30 6.00
N PRO A 92 1.06 18.02 6.14
CA PRO A 92 0.22 18.59 7.19
C PRO A 92 0.77 18.33 8.59
N SER A 93 0.45 19.19 9.56
CA SER A 93 0.98 19.12 10.94
C SER A 93 0.63 17.82 11.69
N LYS A 94 -0.45 17.14 11.29
CA LYS A 94 -0.86 15.84 11.86
C LYS A 94 -0.21 14.64 11.16
N THR A 95 0.88 14.84 10.44
CA THR A 95 1.58 13.76 9.77
C THR A 95 2.58 13.09 10.71
N GLN A 96 2.53 11.77 10.75
CA GLN A 96 3.48 10.92 11.41
C GLN A 96 4.28 10.13 10.36
N PHE A 97 5.60 10.14 10.52
CA PHE A 97 6.50 9.36 9.69
C PHE A 97 6.71 7.98 10.32
N VAL A 98 6.30 6.94 9.61
CA VAL A 98 6.35 5.55 10.09
C VAL A 98 7.46 4.77 9.41
N LYS A 99 8.01 3.80 10.13
CA LYS A 99 9.11 2.93 9.70
C LYS A 99 8.75 1.46 9.86
N HIS A 100 9.59 0.60 9.32
CA HIS A 100 9.44 -0.85 9.44
C HIS A 100 9.22 -1.28 10.90
N GLY A 101 8.18 -2.08 11.14
CA GLY A 101 7.78 -2.57 12.45
C GLY A 101 6.85 -1.65 13.24
N ASP A 102 6.63 -0.40 12.80
CA ASP A 102 5.66 0.49 13.44
C ASP A 102 4.22 -0.04 13.25
N ILE A 103 3.35 0.33 14.19
CA ILE A 103 1.95 -0.09 14.19
C ILE A 103 1.04 1.13 14.05
N ILE A 104 0.15 1.08 13.07
CA ILE A 104 -0.98 2.00 12.95
C ILE A 104 -2.22 1.28 13.48
N GLN A 105 -2.84 1.85 14.50
CA GLN A 105 -4.02 1.26 15.14
C GLN A 105 -5.29 1.99 14.70
N VAL A 106 -6.27 1.24 14.18
CA VAL A 106 -7.59 1.75 13.77
C VAL A 106 -8.67 1.01 14.58
N GLY A 107 -8.98 1.51 15.75
CA GLY A 107 -9.79 0.78 16.72
C GLY A 107 -9.18 -0.60 17.02
N ASN A 108 -9.89 -1.68 16.68
CA ASN A 108 -9.41 -3.05 16.86
C ASN A 108 -8.77 -3.65 15.59
N VAL A 109 -8.40 -2.82 14.61
CA VAL A 109 -7.64 -3.25 13.45
C VAL A 109 -6.20 -2.76 13.58
N LYS A 110 -5.24 -3.66 13.39
CA LYS A 110 -3.81 -3.37 13.42
C LYS A 110 -3.26 -3.40 11.99
N LEU A 111 -2.53 -2.35 11.61
CA LEU A 111 -1.70 -2.32 10.42
C LEU A 111 -0.23 -2.25 10.86
N GLU A 112 0.55 -3.26 10.53
CA GLU A 112 1.99 -3.30 10.78
C GLU A 112 2.73 -2.85 9.52
N VAL A 113 3.62 -1.88 9.68
CA VAL A 113 4.38 -1.29 8.58
C VAL A 113 5.54 -2.22 8.21
N LEU A 114 5.63 -2.59 6.95
CA LEU A 114 6.77 -3.31 6.38
C LEU A 114 7.47 -2.41 5.36
N HIS A 115 8.77 -2.16 5.53
CA HIS A 115 9.56 -1.49 4.49
C HIS A 115 9.79 -2.45 3.33
N THR A 116 9.31 -2.09 2.14
CA THR A 116 9.32 -2.92 0.93
C THR A 116 9.86 -2.13 -0.26
N PRO A 117 11.13 -1.67 -0.18
CA PRO A 117 11.74 -0.85 -1.23
C PRO A 117 11.96 -1.63 -2.52
N GLY A 118 12.05 -0.90 -3.62
CA GLY A 118 12.37 -1.44 -4.93
C GLY A 118 11.61 -0.75 -6.07
N HIS A 119 10.29 -0.54 -5.93
CA HIS A 119 9.55 0.35 -6.82
C HIS A 119 9.95 1.81 -6.57
N THR A 120 9.89 2.22 -5.31
CA THR A 120 10.52 3.44 -4.80
C THR A 120 11.31 3.11 -3.53
N PRO A 121 12.31 3.91 -3.14
CA PRO A 121 13.14 3.63 -1.96
C PRO A 121 12.38 3.76 -0.63
N GLU A 122 11.33 4.58 -0.57
CA GLU A 122 10.50 4.80 0.61
C GLU A 122 9.27 3.89 0.67
N SER A 123 9.05 3.00 -0.31
CA SER A 123 7.87 2.12 -0.38
C SER A 123 7.69 1.31 0.89
N ILE A 124 6.47 1.32 1.42
CA ILE A 124 6.03 0.52 2.55
C ILE A 124 4.77 -0.26 2.19
N SER A 125 4.61 -1.39 2.83
CA SER A 125 3.39 -2.21 2.77
C SER A 125 2.77 -2.30 4.16
N PHE A 126 1.48 -2.61 4.24
CA PHE A 126 0.78 -2.71 5.53
C PHE A 126 0.21 -4.09 5.72
N LEU A 127 0.69 -4.79 6.75
CA LEU A 127 0.22 -6.11 7.12
C LEU A 127 -0.95 -5.98 8.11
N LEU A 128 -2.15 -6.39 7.71
CA LEU A 128 -3.38 -6.21 8.44
C LEU A 128 -3.70 -7.40 9.34
N THR A 129 -4.05 -7.11 10.60
CA THR A 129 -4.62 -8.07 11.56
C THR A 129 -5.94 -7.52 12.11
N ASP A 130 -7.04 -8.29 12.01
CA ASP A 130 -8.33 -7.96 12.63
C ASP A 130 -8.42 -8.53 14.07
N LEU A 131 -7.92 -7.74 15.02
CA LEU A 131 -8.01 -8.10 16.46
C LEU A 131 -9.46 -8.14 16.94
N GLY A 132 -10.35 -7.35 16.33
CA GLY A 132 -11.78 -7.31 16.65
C GLY A 132 -12.52 -8.58 16.27
N GLY A 133 -12.04 -9.28 15.25
CA GLY A 133 -12.50 -10.60 14.83
C GLY A 133 -11.91 -11.76 15.67
N GLY A 134 -11.08 -11.44 16.66
CA GLY A 134 -10.42 -12.44 17.52
C GLY A 134 -9.17 -13.05 16.90
N SER A 135 -8.68 -12.51 15.77
CA SER A 135 -7.44 -12.99 15.16
C SER A 135 -6.21 -12.39 15.85
N SER A 136 -5.18 -13.21 16.03
CA SER A 136 -3.84 -12.77 16.45
C SER A 136 -2.80 -12.84 15.32
N VAL A 137 -3.23 -13.29 14.14
CA VAL A 137 -2.37 -13.49 12.98
C VAL A 137 -2.81 -12.57 11.83
N PRO A 138 -1.89 -12.15 10.94
CA PRO A 138 -2.23 -11.29 9.82
C PRO A 138 -3.12 -12.03 8.82
N MET A 139 -4.01 -11.28 8.15
CA MET A 139 -4.91 -11.81 7.15
C MET A 139 -4.63 -11.31 5.73
N GLY A 140 -3.97 -10.17 5.59
CA GLY A 140 -3.69 -9.59 4.29
C GLY A 140 -2.65 -8.48 4.32
N LEU A 141 -2.11 -8.17 3.15
CA LEU A 141 -1.06 -7.21 2.90
C LEU A 141 -1.54 -6.19 1.86
N PHE A 142 -1.61 -4.92 2.23
CA PHE A 142 -1.67 -3.83 1.26
C PHE A 142 -0.27 -3.63 0.71
N SER A 143 -0.03 -4.14 -0.48
CA SER A 143 1.31 -4.19 -1.06
C SER A 143 1.69 -2.93 -1.86
N GLY A 144 0.73 -2.05 -2.15
CA GLY A 144 0.99 -0.93 -3.06
C GLY A 144 1.56 -1.42 -4.38
N ASP A 145 2.62 -0.77 -4.82
CA ASP A 145 3.35 -1.11 -6.06
C ASP A 145 4.56 -2.03 -5.81
N PHE A 146 4.54 -2.79 -4.73
CA PHE A 146 5.56 -3.79 -4.44
C PHE A 146 5.24 -5.13 -5.12
N ILE A 147 4.11 -5.76 -4.76
CA ILE A 147 3.64 -7.02 -5.35
C ILE A 147 2.27 -6.81 -5.98
N PHE A 148 2.14 -7.21 -7.23
CA PHE A 148 0.90 -7.32 -7.98
C PHE A 148 0.50 -8.79 -8.15
N VAL A 149 -0.64 -9.04 -8.76
CA VAL A 149 -1.04 -10.41 -9.11
C VAL A 149 -0.21 -10.92 -10.29
N GLY A 150 0.67 -11.88 -10.03
CA GLY A 150 1.56 -12.49 -11.03
C GLY A 150 2.76 -11.64 -11.44
N ASP A 151 2.96 -10.45 -10.85
CA ASP A 151 4.04 -9.53 -11.20
C ASP A 151 4.51 -8.73 -9.99
N ILE A 152 5.53 -7.89 -10.17
CA ILE A 152 6.04 -6.95 -9.17
C ILE A 152 6.15 -5.56 -9.76
N GLY A 153 6.25 -4.55 -8.88
CA GLY A 153 6.52 -3.17 -9.27
C GLY A 153 7.83 -3.02 -10.02
N ARG A 154 7.86 -2.09 -10.95
CA ARG A 154 9.03 -1.85 -11.81
C ARG A 154 10.12 -1.09 -11.06
N PRO A 155 11.32 -1.69 -10.90
CA PRO A 155 12.44 -1.01 -10.25
C PRO A 155 13.13 0.04 -11.14
N ASP A 156 12.82 0.04 -12.46
CA ASP A 156 13.44 0.92 -13.44
C ASP A 156 12.72 2.27 -13.62
N LEU A 157 11.57 2.46 -12.98
CA LEU A 157 10.77 3.68 -13.19
C LEU A 157 11.46 4.96 -12.73
N LEU A 158 12.18 4.96 -11.61
CA LEU A 158 12.90 6.12 -11.12
C LEU A 158 13.97 6.58 -12.10
N GLU A 159 14.71 5.64 -12.70
CA GLU A 159 15.73 5.99 -13.69
C GLU A 159 15.13 6.53 -14.98
N LYS A 160 14.02 5.93 -15.43
CA LYS A 160 13.36 6.33 -16.67
C LYS A 160 12.53 7.61 -16.54
N SER A 161 11.82 7.78 -15.44
CA SER A 161 10.89 8.90 -15.27
C SER A 161 11.50 10.11 -14.56
N VAL A 162 12.42 9.89 -13.62
CA VAL A 162 13.05 10.94 -12.80
C VAL A 162 14.52 11.15 -13.20
N GLN A 163 15.06 10.31 -14.10
CA GLN A 163 16.43 10.38 -14.63
C GLN A 163 17.55 10.25 -13.57
N ILE A 164 17.27 9.53 -12.48
CA ILE A 164 18.27 9.21 -11.44
C ILE A 164 19.11 8.03 -11.96
N LYS A 165 20.23 8.33 -12.64
CA LYS A 165 21.12 7.34 -13.24
C LYS A 165 21.64 6.32 -12.21
N GLY A 166 21.61 5.04 -12.60
CA GLY A 166 22.12 3.92 -11.77
C GLY A 166 21.16 3.48 -10.65
N SER A 167 19.97 4.06 -10.57
CA SER A 167 18.98 3.65 -9.55
C SER A 167 18.36 2.29 -9.84
N THR A 168 18.28 1.88 -11.12
CA THR A 168 17.64 0.61 -11.52
C THR A 168 18.28 -0.61 -10.85
N GLU A 169 19.60 -0.72 -10.83
CA GLU A 169 20.30 -1.86 -10.24
C GLU A 169 20.09 -1.91 -8.72
N ILE A 170 20.20 -0.78 -8.05
CA ILE A 170 19.94 -0.65 -6.60
C ILE A 170 18.50 -1.04 -6.27
N SER A 171 17.55 -0.48 -7.00
CA SER A 171 16.11 -0.74 -6.81
C SER A 171 15.76 -2.20 -7.11
N ALA A 172 16.36 -2.81 -8.13
CA ALA A 172 16.14 -4.22 -8.44
C ALA A 172 16.66 -5.14 -7.32
N LYS A 173 17.83 -4.83 -6.74
CA LYS A 173 18.36 -5.57 -5.58
C LYS A 173 17.46 -5.42 -4.36
N GLN A 174 17.02 -4.19 -4.06
CA GLN A 174 16.09 -3.94 -2.96
C GLN A 174 14.76 -4.67 -3.16
N MET A 175 14.22 -4.66 -4.38
CA MET A 175 12.99 -5.39 -4.74
C MET A 175 13.16 -6.90 -4.49
N TYR A 176 14.27 -7.47 -4.93
CA TYR A 176 14.58 -8.88 -4.69
C TYR A 176 14.61 -9.19 -3.19
N GLU A 177 15.35 -8.42 -2.40
CA GLU A 177 15.45 -8.60 -0.95
C GLU A 177 14.07 -8.48 -0.27
N SER A 178 13.25 -7.51 -0.71
CA SER A 178 11.88 -7.32 -0.23
C SER A 178 11.01 -8.54 -0.53
N VAL A 179 11.09 -9.12 -1.74
CA VAL A 179 10.37 -10.34 -2.11
C VAL A 179 10.81 -11.53 -1.26
N GLN A 180 12.11 -11.71 -1.02
CA GLN A 180 12.61 -12.80 -0.17
C GLN A 180 12.07 -12.71 1.27
N ASN A 181 11.97 -11.50 1.82
CA ASN A 181 11.41 -11.28 3.16
C ASN A 181 9.93 -11.65 3.23
N ILE A 182 9.14 -11.25 2.24
CA ILE A 182 7.69 -11.52 2.17
C ILE A 182 7.37 -12.99 1.94
N LYS A 183 8.24 -13.75 1.28
CA LYS A 183 8.08 -15.21 1.12
C LYS A 183 7.87 -15.97 2.45
N ASN A 184 8.32 -15.40 3.56
CA ASN A 184 8.16 -16.01 4.88
C ASN A 184 6.76 -15.84 5.48
N LEU A 185 5.91 -15.00 4.88
CA LEU A 185 4.52 -14.89 5.31
C LEU A 185 3.74 -16.17 5.00
N PRO A 186 2.72 -16.49 5.81
CA PRO A 186 1.85 -17.63 5.56
C PRO A 186 1.14 -17.55 4.21
N ASP A 187 0.95 -18.68 3.56
CA ASP A 187 0.37 -18.78 2.21
C ASP A 187 -1.05 -18.23 2.10
N TYR A 188 -1.81 -18.23 3.19
CA TYR A 188 -3.18 -17.71 3.23
C TYR A 188 -3.27 -16.18 3.28
N VAL A 189 -2.18 -15.46 3.55
CA VAL A 189 -2.19 -14.00 3.61
C VAL A 189 -2.56 -13.45 2.24
N GLN A 190 -3.65 -12.69 2.19
CA GLN A 190 -4.12 -12.07 0.96
C GLN A 190 -3.19 -10.92 0.54
N ILE A 191 -3.12 -10.65 -0.76
CA ILE A 191 -2.40 -9.50 -1.32
C ILE A 191 -3.43 -8.56 -1.94
N TRP A 192 -3.37 -7.29 -1.51
CA TRP A 192 -4.20 -6.20 -1.98
C TRP A 192 -3.30 -5.14 -2.62
N PRO A 193 -3.10 -5.20 -3.95
CA PRO A 193 -2.12 -4.37 -4.66
C PRO A 193 -2.62 -2.95 -4.92
N GLY A 194 -1.68 -2.03 -5.19
CA GLY A 194 -2.00 -0.65 -5.61
C GLY A 194 -2.55 -0.56 -7.02
N HIS A 195 -2.23 -1.53 -7.89
CA HIS A 195 -2.67 -1.55 -9.29
C HIS A 195 -3.12 -2.93 -9.75
N GLY A 196 -3.97 -2.92 -10.80
CA GLY A 196 -4.39 -4.10 -11.56
C GLY A 196 -3.95 -4.04 -13.02
N ALA A 197 -4.50 -4.95 -13.84
CA ALA A 197 -4.18 -5.07 -15.26
C ALA A 197 -4.38 -3.73 -16.00
N GLY A 198 -3.40 -3.35 -16.81
CA GLY A 198 -3.39 -2.10 -17.58
C GLY A 198 -2.52 -0.99 -17.00
N SER A 199 -2.07 -1.11 -15.75
CA SER A 199 -1.14 -0.14 -15.16
C SER A 199 0.26 -0.23 -15.77
N PRO A 200 0.95 0.91 -16.00
CA PRO A 200 2.34 0.93 -16.42
C PRO A 200 3.34 0.64 -15.28
N CYS A 201 2.87 0.54 -14.03
CA CYS A 201 3.71 0.30 -12.87
C CYS A 201 4.24 -1.13 -12.77
N GLY A 202 3.67 -2.09 -13.53
CA GLY A 202 4.18 -3.44 -13.74
C GLY A 202 4.29 -3.77 -15.23
N LYS A 203 4.76 -4.98 -15.57
CA LYS A 203 4.92 -5.42 -16.96
C LYS A 203 3.73 -6.25 -17.45
N ALA A 204 3.22 -7.15 -16.60
CA ALA A 204 2.22 -8.14 -16.96
C ALA A 204 1.27 -8.47 -15.79
N LEU A 205 0.64 -7.43 -15.24
CA LEU A 205 -0.29 -7.59 -14.12
C LEU A 205 -1.46 -8.48 -14.51
N GLY A 206 -1.78 -9.45 -13.64
CA GLY A 206 -2.93 -10.33 -13.82
C GLY A 206 -4.26 -9.56 -13.76
N ALA A 207 -5.27 -10.08 -14.45
CA ALA A 207 -6.61 -9.50 -14.47
C ALA A 207 -7.39 -9.71 -13.16
N ILE A 208 -6.94 -10.61 -12.30
CA ILE A 208 -7.55 -10.86 -10.99
C ILE A 208 -7.13 -9.73 -10.04
N PRO A 209 -8.07 -9.10 -9.30
CA PRO A 209 -7.78 -7.88 -8.53
C PRO A 209 -7.04 -8.12 -7.21
N ILE A 210 -7.02 -9.36 -6.72
CA ILE A 210 -6.40 -9.77 -5.44
C ILE A 210 -5.72 -11.11 -5.59
N SER A 211 -4.74 -11.39 -4.72
CA SER A 211 -4.00 -12.65 -4.72
C SER A 211 -3.77 -13.16 -3.29
N THR A 212 -2.93 -14.16 -3.13
CA THR A 212 -2.39 -14.62 -1.84
C THR A 212 -0.91 -14.89 -1.96
N ILE A 213 -0.20 -14.87 -0.83
CA ILE A 213 1.24 -15.22 -0.79
C ILE A 213 1.48 -16.60 -1.41
N GLY A 214 0.63 -17.59 -1.11
CA GLY A 214 0.75 -18.94 -1.67
C GLY A 214 0.58 -18.98 -3.20
N TYR A 215 -0.37 -18.21 -3.75
CA TYR A 215 -0.53 -18.10 -5.19
C TYR A 215 0.69 -17.45 -5.85
N GLU A 216 1.20 -16.35 -5.29
CA GLU A 216 2.37 -15.64 -5.82
C GLU A 216 3.65 -16.49 -5.78
N LYS A 217 3.85 -17.31 -4.73
CA LYS A 217 4.98 -18.27 -4.67
C LYS A 217 5.00 -19.25 -5.84
N ILE A 218 3.84 -19.58 -6.41
CA ILE A 218 3.72 -20.54 -7.51
C ILE A 218 3.75 -19.83 -8.87
N ASN A 219 3.04 -18.71 -9.00
CA ASN A 219 2.72 -18.11 -10.29
C ASN A 219 3.47 -16.81 -10.61
N ASN A 220 4.06 -16.16 -9.60
CA ASN A 220 4.80 -14.92 -9.80
C ASN A 220 6.27 -15.25 -10.07
N TRP A 221 6.78 -14.83 -11.21
CA TRP A 221 8.16 -15.07 -11.63
C TRP A 221 9.21 -14.54 -10.63
N ALA A 222 8.90 -13.42 -9.95
CA ALA A 222 9.83 -12.82 -8.99
C ALA A 222 9.95 -13.61 -7.67
N PHE A 223 9.03 -14.52 -7.39
CA PHE A 223 9.09 -15.42 -6.25
C PHE A 223 9.86 -16.71 -6.58
N ASN A 224 10.06 -17.01 -7.85
CA ASN A 224 10.87 -18.14 -8.26
C ASN A 224 12.35 -17.72 -8.28
N GLU A 225 13.24 -18.61 -7.89
CA GLU A 225 14.66 -18.34 -7.94
C GLU A 225 15.06 -18.07 -9.40
N ILE A 226 15.67 -16.92 -9.60
CA ILE A 226 16.34 -16.59 -10.85
C ILE A 226 17.80 -16.96 -10.60
N ASP A 227 18.26 -18.09 -11.18
CA ASP A 227 19.67 -18.47 -11.23
C ASP A 227 20.49 -17.42 -12.01
#